data_92fde429f2cba0b970e2a32aa8816052
#
_entry.id   92fde429f2cba0b970e2a32aa8816052
#
_cell.length_a   1.000
_cell.length_b   1.000
_cell.length_c   1.000
_cell.angle_alpha   90.00
_cell.angle_beta   90.00
_cell.angle_gamma   90.00
#
_symmetry.space_group_name_H-M   'P 1'
#
loop_
_entity.id
_entity.type
_entity.pdbx_description
1 polymer ?
#
loop_
_entity_poly.entity_id
_entity_poly.type
_entity_poly.pdbx_seq_one_letter_code
_entity_poly.pdbx_strand_id
1 'polypeptide(L)'
;MRKSRHQRKFQTKINSSIRKLHYGPLTLRRTNVKVNNTPLERVIKHKSLGVQIDESLNWRPHIHTISKKISAGIAILRRVSRFIPFDTRVNMYNALVMPYFNYCGAVWGNINKELADKLQKLQNRAARILTFSNYDVRSSVLLD
;
A
#
# COMPACT_ATOMS: atom_id res chain seq x y z
N MET A 1 -7.46 7.96 -17.96
CA MET A 1 -8.39 6.94 -17.39
C MET A 1 -9.38 7.59 -16.42
N ARG A 2 -10.70 7.53 -16.70
CA ARG A 2 -11.73 8.10 -15.81
C ARG A 2 -11.98 7.15 -14.64
N LYS A 3 -11.73 7.59 -13.41
CA LYS A 3 -12.04 6.84 -12.18
C LYS A 3 -13.54 6.52 -12.09
N SER A 4 -13.87 5.27 -11.73
CA SER A 4 -15.26 4.82 -11.64
C SER A 4 -16.04 5.58 -10.55
N ARG A 5 -17.38 5.64 -10.68
CA ARG A 5 -18.29 6.33 -9.75
C ARG A 5 -18.17 5.79 -8.30
N HIS A 6 -17.86 4.50 -8.17
CA HIS A 6 -17.64 3.82 -6.88
C HIS A 6 -16.35 4.29 -6.19
N GLN A 7 -15.26 4.42 -6.94
CA GLN A 7 -13.98 4.92 -6.42
C GLN A 7 -14.08 6.37 -5.94
N ARG A 8 -14.88 7.21 -6.62
CA ARG A 8 -15.12 8.60 -6.19
C ARG A 8 -15.90 8.69 -4.88
N LYS A 9 -16.98 7.90 -4.71
CA LYS A 9 -17.77 7.89 -3.45
C LYS A 9 -16.93 7.37 -2.27
N PHE A 10 -16.08 6.38 -2.51
CA PHE A 10 -15.18 5.83 -1.50
C PHE A 10 -14.12 6.87 -1.07
N GLN A 11 -13.52 7.56 -2.04
CA GLN A 11 -12.56 8.64 -1.82
C GLN A 11 -13.16 9.80 -1.02
N THR A 12 -14.40 10.18 -1.33
CA THR A 12 -15.10 11.26 -0.61
C THR A 12 -15.37 10.88 0.84
N LYS A 13 -15.75 9.62 1.10
CA LYS A 13 -16.04 9.15 2.46
C LYS A 13 -14.77 9.05 3.32
N ILE A 14 -13.66 8.59 2.73
CA ILE A 14 -12.35 8.55 3.41
C ILE A 14 -11.81 9.98 3.63
N ASN A 15 -11.89 10.85 2.63
CA ASN A 15 -11.42 12.23 2.75
C ASN A 15 -12.25 13.03 3.79
N SER A 16 -13.55 12.76 3.93
CA SER A 16 -14.37 13.38 4.98
C SER A 16 -13.99 12.89 6.38
N SER A 17 -13.64 11.61 6.52
CA SER A 17 -13.13 11.04 7.77
C SER A 17 -11.73 11.56 8.11
N ILE A 18 -10.86 11.70 7.09
CA ILE A 18 -9.50 12.24 7.25
C ILE A 18 -9.53 13.76 7.55
N ARG A 19 -10.42 14.54 6.92
CA ARG A 19 -10.55 15.98 7.21
C ARG A 19 -10.97 16.28 8.63
N LYS A 20 -11.70 15.35 9.30
CA LYS A 20 -12.01 15.46 10.72
C LYS A 20 -10.80 15.19 11.63
N LEU A 21 -9.70 14.62 11.09
CA LEU A 21 -8.46 14.31 11.81
C LEU A 21 -7.34 15.33 11.57
N HIS A 22 -7.58 16.37 10.73
CA HIS A 22 -6.56 17.33 10.35
C HIS A 22 -6.50 18.50 11.35
N TYR A 23 -5.92 18.23 12.51
CA TYR A 23 -5.38 19.25 13.39
C TYR A 23 -3.88 19.03 13.54
N GLY A 24 -3.11 20.11 13.26
CA GLY A 24 -1.65 20.15 13.26
C GLY A 24 -0.97 19.64 14.55
N PRO A 25 0.34 19.88 14.78
CA PRO A 25 1.09 19.30 15.88
C PRO A 25 0.55 19.83 17.22
N LEU A 26 -0.57 19.30 17.63
CA LEU A 26 -1.16 19.57 18.93
C LEU A 26 -0.47 18.66 19.94
N THR A 27 0.19 19.29 20.89
CA THR A 27 0.41 18.75 22.22
C THR A 27 -0.86 18.02 22.65
N LEU A 28 -0.81 16.70 22.64
CA LEU A 28 -1.97 15.84 22.77
C LEU A 28 -2.55 15.96 24.19
N ARG A 29 -3.40 16.98 24.42
CA ARG A 29 -4.31 16.97 25.57
C ARG A 29 -5.13 15.68 25.50
N ARG A 30 -5.16 14.94 26.61
CA ARG A 30 -6.08 13.81 26.80
C ARG A 30 -7.52 14.31 26.69
N THR A 31 -8.05 14.32 25.48
CA THR A 31 -9.47 14.61 25.25
C THR A 31 -10.24 13.32 25.46
N ASN A 32 -10.98 13.23 26.54
CA ASN A 32 -11.97 12.16 26.74
C ASN A 32 -13.15 12.42 25.81
N VAL A 33 -13.08 11.88 24.59
CA VAL A 33 -14.19 11.93 23.65
C VAL A 33 -15.22 10.87 24.04
N LYS A 34 -16.49 11.27 24.17
CA LYS A 34 -17.60 10.37 24.47
C LYS A 34 -18.61 10.37 23.32
N VAL A 35 -19.17 9.23 23.00
CA VAL A 35 -20.30 9.07 22.09
C VAL A 35 -21.44 8.42 22.87
N ASN A 36 -22.62 9.06 22.92
CA ASN A 36 -23.76 8.60 23.72
C ASN A 36 -23.38 8.24 25.17
N ASN A 37 -22.62 9.13 25.83
CA ASN A 37 -22.10 8.97 27.18
C ASN A 37 -21.07 7.83 27.40
N THR A 38 -20.72 7.08 26.34
CA THR A 38 -19.71 6.02 26.36
C THR A 38 -18.34 6.60 26.01
N PRO A 39 -17.29 6.45 26.86
CA PRO A 39 -15.96 6.94 26.54
C PRO A 39 -15.38 6.14 25.36
N LEU A 40 -14.79 6.86 24.39
CA LEU A 40 -14.08 6.24 23.29
C LEU A 40 -12.64 5.94 23.68
N GLU A 41 -12.22 4.72 23.37
CA GLU A 41 -10.81 4.32 23.54
C GLU A 41 -9.95 4.98 22.46
N ARG A 42 -8.85 5.59 22.89
CA ARG A 42 -7.85 6.13 21.98
C ARG A 42 -6.91 5.03 21.52
N VAL A 43 -6.87 4.81 20.21
CA VAL A 43 -5.98 3.81 19.60
C VAL A 43 -4.88 4.52 18.79
N ILE A 44 -3.65 4.05 18.92
CA ILE A 44 -2.49 4.57 18.15
C ILE A 44 -2.55 4.07 16.70
N LYS A 45 -3.15 2.91 16.49
CA LYS A 45 -3.29 2.26 15.17
C LYS A 45 -4.69 1.68 15.05
N HIS A 46 -5.30 1.87 13.90
CA HIS A 46 -6.58 1.26 13.56
C HIS A 46 -6.52 0.62 12.18
N LYS A 47 -7.16 -0.54 12.03
CA LYS A 47 -7.31 -1.20 10.73
C LYS A 47 -8.72 -0.94 10.20
N SER A 48 -8.83 -0.19 9.11
CA SER A 48 -10.09 0.07 8.43
C SER A 48 -10.05 -0.47 7.01
N LEU A 49 -10.98 -1.37 6.67
CA LEU A 49 -11.07 -1.96 5.33
C LEU A 49 -9.71 -2.48 4.79
N GLY A 50 -8.93 -3.12 5.65
CA GLY A 50 -7.62 -3.67 5.27
C GLY A 50 -6.46 -2.67 5.27
N VAL A 51 -6.73 -1.37 5.35
CA VAL A 51 -5.72 -0.31 5.46
C VAL A 51 -5.40 -0.04 6.93
N GLN A 52 -4.11 -0.01 7.28
CA GLN A 52 -3.67 0.39 8.61
C GLN A 52 -3.47 1.90 8.65
N ILE A 53 -4.19 2.56 9.55
CA ILE A 53 -4.15 3.99 9.77
C ILE A 53 -3.47 4.20 11.12
N ASP A 54 -2.43 5.01 11.17
CA ASP A 54 -1.78 5.47 12.38
C ASP A 54 -2.18 6.91 12.71
N GLU A 55 -2.01 7.33 13.95
CA GLU A 55 -2.41 8.66 14.42
C GLU A 55 -1.70 9.81 13.67
N SER A 56 -0.50 9.54 13.15
CA SER A 56 0.31 10.53 12.41
C SER A 56 0.04 10.50 10.90
N LEU A 57 -0.76 9.56 10.38
CA LEU A 57 -1.03 9.35 8.96
C LEU A 57 0.24 9.20 8.09
N ASN A 58 1.31 8.67 8.69
CA ASN A 58 2.59 8.50 8.00
C ASN A 58 2.68 7.20 7.18
N TRP A 59 1.69 6.32 7.29
CA TRP A 59 1.52 5.09 6.56
C TRP A 59 2.60 4.01 6.77
N ARG A 60 3.59 4.23 7.65
CA ARG A 60 4.67 3.25 7.92
C ARG A 60 4.14 1.87 8.28
N PRO A 61 3.14 1.72 9.19
CA PRO A 61 2.62 0.40 9.54
C PRO A 61 1.93 -0.28 8.37
N HIS A 62 1.22 0.49 7.54
CA HIS A 62 0.56 -0.03 6.35
C HIS A 62 1.56 -0.52 5.31
N ILE A 63 2.52 0.34 4.92
CA ILE A 63 3.56 0.01 3.94
C ILE A 63 4.42 -1.17 4.42
N HIS A 64 4.71 -1.27 5.71
CA HIS A 64 5.41 -2.43 6.27
C HIS A 64 4.61 -3.73 6.06
N THR A 65 3.31 -3.70 6.32
CA THR A 65 2.43 -4.86 6.17
C THR A 65 2.30 -5.29 4.71
N ILE A 66 2.03 -4.36 3.78
CA ILE A 66 1.91 -4.70 2.36
C ILE A 66 3.24 -5.14 1.77
N SER A 67 4.37 -4.54 2.18
CA SER A 67 5.71 -4.96 1.75
C SER A 67 6.02 -6.43 2.09
N LYS A 68 5.58 -6.91 3.26
CA LYS A 68 5.72 -8.34 3.63
C LYS A 68 4.91 -9.24 2.68
N LYS A 69 3.67 -8.87 2.38
CA LYS A 69 2.79 -9.62 1.48
C LYS A 69 3.31 -9.63 0.05
N ILE A 70 3.75 -8.48 -0.45
CA ILE A 70 4.41 -8.34 -1.76
C ILE A 70 5.65 -9.23 -1.82
N SER A 71 6.51 -9.19 -0.80
CA SER A 71 7.71 -10.02 -0.74
C SER A 71 7.40 -11.52 -0.75
N ALA A 72 6.33 -11.95 -0.09
CA ALA A 72 5.86 -13.34 -0.12
C ALA A 72 5.39 -13.74 -1.53
N GLY A 73 4.59 -12.89 -2.20
CA GLY A 73 4.17 -13.11 -3.59
C GLY A 73 5.37 -13.20 -4.55
N ILE A 74 6.35 -12.31 -4.41
CA ILE A 74 7.59 -12.32 -5.19
C ILE A 74 8.38 -13.61 -4.93
N ALA A 75 8.43 -14.11 -3.70
CA ALA A 75 9.13 -15.37 -3.37
C ALA A 75 8.48 -16.59 -4.04
N ILE A 76 7.14 -16.63 -4.07
CA ILE A 76 6.39 -17.67 -4.80
C ILE A 76 6.70 -17.58 -6.29
N LEU A 77 6.56 -16.40 -6.89
CA LEU A 77 6.83 -16.16 -8.31
C LEU A 77 8.25 -16.60 -8.69
N ARG A 78 9.25 -16.27 -7.86
CA ARG A 78 10.66 -16.66 -8.08
C ARG A 78 10.86 -18.17 -8.12
N ARG A 79 10.15 -18.92 -7.24
CA ARG A 79 10.29 -20.39 -7.18
C ARG A 79 9.80 -21.06 -8.46
N VAL A 80 8.69 -20.57 -9.00
CA VAL A 80 8.03 -21.21 -10.16
C VAL A 80 8.46 -20.61 -11.50
N SER A 81 9.08 -19.43 -11.51
CA SER A 81 9.39 -18.67 -12.72
C SER A 81 10.16 -19.47 -13.79
N ARG A 82 11.02 -20.41 -13.37
CA ARG A 82 11.82 -21.23 -14.30
C ARG A 82 11.02 -22.34 -14.98
N PHE A 83 9.86 -22.69 -14.45
CA PHE A 83 9.04 -23.82 -14.90
C PHE A 83 7.81 -23.39 -15.70
N ILE A 84 7.55 -22.10 -15.80
CA ILE A 84 6.35 -21.55 -16.42
C ILE A 84 6.69 -20.53 -17.52
N PRO A 85 5.88 -20.44 -18.60
CA PRO A 85 6.06 -19.46 -19.66
C PRO A 85 5.85 -18.04 -19.16
N PHE A 86 6.27 -17.05 -19.97
CA PHE A 86 6.24 -15.62 -19.62
C PHE A 86 4.83 -15.14 -19.27
N ASP A 87 3.81 -15.46 -20.09
CA ASP A 87 2.43 -15.02 -19.87
C ASP A 87 1.86 -15.52 -18.54
N THR A 88 2.17 -16.77 -18.19
CA THR A 88 1.77 -17.34 -16.90
C THR A 88 2.47 -16.61 -15.72
N ARG A 89 3.76 -16.22 -15.89
CA ARG A 89 4.46 -15.41 -14.87
C ARG A 89 3.81 -14.06 -14.69
N VAL A 90 3.43 -13.38 -15.77
CA VAL A 90 2.71 -12.09 -15.74
C VAL A 90 1.36 -12.25 -15.04
N ASN A 91 0.60 -13.29 -15.38
CA ASN A 91 -0.68 -13.58 -14.71
C ASN A 91 -0.51 -13.82 -13.21
N MET A 92 0.51 -14.57 -12.82
CA MET A 92 0.83 -14.79 -11.40
C MET A 92 1.24 -13.49 -10.69
N TYR A 93 2.04 -12.64 -11.33
CA TYR A 93 2.39 -11.34 -10.79
C TYR A 93 1.14 -10.48 -10.57
N ASN A 94 0.25 -10.42 -11.57
CA ASN A 94 -1.00 -9.68 -11.50
C ASN A 94 -1.95 -10.20 -10.41
N ALA A 95 -1.91 -11.50 -10.12
CA ALA A 95 -2.74 -12.11 -9.06
C ALA A 95 -2.12 -11.95 -7.65
N LEU A 96 -0.81 -12.13 -7.50
CA LEU A 96 -0.16 -12.26 -6.20
C LEU A 96 0.49 -10.98 -5.68
N VAL A 97 0.85 -10.05 -6.57
CA VAL A 97 1.67 -8.88 -6.24
C VAL A 97 0.94 -7.58 -6.54
N MET A 98 0.39 -7.43 -7.75
CA MET A 98 -0.23 -6.19 -8.22
C MET A 98 -1.40 -5.70 -7.35
N PRO A 99 -2.26 -6.56 -6.78
CA PRO A 99 -3.36 -6.10 -5.95
C PRO A 99 -2.91 -5.27 -4.74
N TYR A 100 -1.75 -5.56 -4.17
CA TYR A 100 -1.24 -4.81 -3.03
C TYR A 100 -0.76 -3.40 -3.38
N PHE A 101 -0.31 -3.18 -4.61
CA PHE A 101 0.03 -1.84 -5.11
C PHE A 101 -1.22 -1.02 -5.45
N ASN A 102 -2.25 -1.66 -5.99
CA ASN A 102 -3.45 -0.98 -6.47
C ASN A 102 -4.49 -0.74 -5.37
N TYR A 103 -4.52 -1.60 -4.34
CA TYR A 103 -5.54 -1.52 -3.31
C TYR A 103 -5.40 -0.24 -2.48
N CYS A 104 -6.41 0.61 -2.55
CA CYS A 104 -6.46 1.90 -1.85
C CYS A 104 -5.25 2.81 -2.11
N GLY A 105 -4.51 2.65 -3.21
CA GLY A 105 -3.34 3.45 -3.56
C GLY A 105 -3.61 4.95 -3.57
N ALA A 106 -4.83 5.38 -3.91
CA ALA A 106 -5.23 6.78 -3.83
C ALA A 106 -5.31 7.33 -2.40
N VAL A 107 -5.37 6.47 -1.38
CA VAL A 107 -5.44 6.86 0.04
C VAL A 107 -4.05 7.03 0.63
N TRP A 108 -3.17 6.05 0.41
CA TRP A 108 -1.83 6.02 0.98
C TRP A 108 -0.73 6.40 -0.03
N GLY A 109 -1.07 6.71 -1.29
CA GLY A 109 -0.10 6.99 -2.35
C GLY A 109 0.72 8.27 -2.17
N ASN A 110 0.31 9.17 -1.26
CA ASN A 110 1.10 10.35 -0.89
C ASN A 110 2.04 10.04 0.29
N ILE A 111 2.80 8.95 0.17
CA ILE A 111 3.81 8.54 1.15
C ILE A 111 5.11 9.30 0.94
N ASN A 112 5.94 9.36 1.98
CA ASN A 112 7.26 9.96 1.87
C ASN A 112 8.18 9.15 0.93
N LYS A 113 9.25 9.79 0.45
CA LYS A 113 10.20 9.20 -0.52
C LYS A 113 10.78 7.87 -0.02
N GLU A 114 11.12 7.75 1.26
CA GLU A 114 11.69 6.53 1.85
C GLU A 114 10.77 5.31 1.65
N LEU A 115 9.48 5.50 1.91
CA LEU A 115 8.48 4.44 1.77
C LEU A 115 8.17 4.14 0.29
N ALA A 116 8.14 5.18 -0.55
CA ALA A 116 7.99 5.02 -1.99
C ALA A 116 9.16 4.23 -2.59
N ASP A 117 10.39 4.58 -2.25
CA ASP A 117 11.60 3.88 -2.69
C ASP A 117 11.61 2.41 -2.25
N LYS A 118 11.09 2.12 -1.06
CA LYS A 118 10.93 0.75 -0.58
C LYS A 118 9.99 -0.07 -1.46
N LEU A 119 8.84 0.50 -1.84
CA LEU A 119 7.90 -0.15 -2.74
C LEU A 119 8.46 -0.30 -4.15
N GLN A 120 9.14 0.74 -4.67
CA GLN A 120 9.79 0.71 -5.96
C GLN A 120 10.85 -0.40 -6.05
N LYS A 121 11.65 -0.60 -5.00
CA LYS A 121 12.62 -1.72 -4.94
C LYS A 121 11.95 -3.08 -5.05
N LEU A 122 10.76 -3.25 -4.44
CA LEU A 122 10.01 -4.50 -4.56
C LEU A 122 9.45 -4.69 -5.97
N GLN A 123 8.95 -3.64 -6.60
CA GLN A 123 8.46 -3.66 -7.97
C GLN A 123 9.59 -4.02 -8.95
N ASN A 124 10.74 -3.36 -8.83
CA ASN A 124 11.92 -3.66 -9.65
C ASN A 124 12.40 -5.12 -9.47
N ARG A 125 12.33 -5.65 -8.24
CA ARG A 125 12.66 -7.05 -7.97
C ARG A 125 11.69 -8.01 -8.67
N ALA A 126 10.40 -7.71 -8.68
CA ALA A 126 9.40 -8.50 -9.39
C ALA A 126 9.64 -8.45 -10.91
N ALA A 127 9.87 -7.25 -11.47
CA ALA A 127 10.16 -7.07 -12.90
C ALA A 127 11.36 -7.91 -13.35
N ARG A 128 12.46 -7.94 -12.58
CA ARG A 128 13.64 -8.78 -12.91
C ARG A 128 13.31 -10.28 -12.93
N ILE A 129 12.41 -10.75 -12.08
CA ILE A 129 11.99 -12.15 -12.09
C ILE A 129 11.13 -12.46 -13.33
N LEU A 130 10.28 -11.53 -13.75
CA LEU A 130 9.45 -11.68 -14.94
C LEU A 130 10.29 -11.76 -16.21
N THR A 131 11.27 -10.88 -16.34
CA THR A 131 12.12 -10.74 -17.55
C THR A 131 13.38 -11.60 -17.53
N PHE A 132 13.68 -12.31 -16.43
CA PHE A 132 14.96 -12.97 -16.18
C PHE A 132 16.19 -12.05 -16.34
N SER A 133 16.01 -10.76 -16.15
CA SER A 133 17.07 -9.78 -16.29
C SER A 133 18.04 -9.83 -15.12
N ASN A 134 19.34 -9.64 -15.43
CA ASN A 134 20.39 -9.55 -14.42
C ASN A 134 20.25 -8.27 -13.59
N TYR A 135 20.96 -8.24 -12.46
CA TYR A 135 20.92 -7.11 -11.51
C TYR A 135 21.48 -5.81 -12.11
N ASP A 136 22.30 -5.91 -13.15
CA ASP A 136 22.98 -4.79 -13.83
C ASP A 136 22.06 -4.01 -14.79
N VAL A 137 20.90 -4.56 -15.14
CA VAL A 137 19.93 -3.86 -16.01
C VAL A 137 19.30 -2.71 -15.22
N ARG A 138 19.40 -1.49 -15.75
CA ARG A 138 18.79 -0.30 -15.16
C ARG A 138 17.28 -0.50 -15.02
N SER A 139 16.74 -0.09 -13.87
CA SER A 139 15.32 -0.28 -13.54
C SER A 139 14.37 0.43 -14.53
N SER A 140 14.83 1.49 -15.20
CA SER A 140 14.06 2.20 -16.22
C SER A 140 13.73 1.35 -17.44
N VAL A 141 14.62 0.42 -17.81
CA VAL A 141 14.45 -0.47 -18.99
C VAL A 141 13.49 -1.64 -18.70
N LEU A 142 13.19 -1.92 -17.43
CA LEU A 142 12.37 -3.07 -17.02
C LEU A 142 10.87 -2.74 -16.93
N LEU A 143 10.50 -1.47 -17.04
CA LEU A 143 9.14 -1.00 -16.79
C LEU A 143 8.48 -0.40 -18.05
N ASP A 144 9.19 -0.35 -19.17
CA ASP A 144 8.68 -0.04 -20.51
C ASP A 144 8.18 -1.33 -21.18
#